data_78563d9be4f60723a5b4b5f6783ab56a
#
_entry.id   78563d9be4f60723a5b4b5f6783ab56a
#
_cell.length_a   1.000
_cell.length_b   1.000
_cell.length_c   1.000
_cell.angle_alpha   90.00
_cell.angle_beta   90.00
_cell.angle_gamma   90.00
#
_symmetry.space_group_name_H-M   'P 1'
#
loop_
_entity.id
_entity.type
_entity.pdbx_description
1 polymer ?
#
loop_
_entity_poly.entity_id
_entity_poly.type
_entity_poly.pdbx_seq_one_letter_code
_entity_poly.pdbx_strand_id
1 'polypeptide(L)'
;LLAQVDSSVGGKTAVDLPQGKNLCGAFHQPAIVIIDPDVLSTLSEHFFSDGMGEVIKYGCIKSASLFELLEKGNIEENYRMCQY
;
A
#
# COMPACT_ATOMS: atom_id res chain seq x y z
N LEU A 1 -1.48 -3.82 4.95
CA LEU A 1 -0.41 -3.00 4.38
C LEU A 1 -0.59 -2.79 2.87
N LEU A 2 -0.80 -3.84 2.11
CA LEU A 2 -0.95 -3.74 0.65
C LEU A 2 -2.04 -2.72 0.24
N ALA A 3 -3.18 -2.74 0.92
CA ALA A 3 -4.25 -1.79 0.67
C ALA A 3 -3.88 -0.33 0.98
N GLN A 4 -2.96 -0.11 1.92
CA GLN A 4 -2.51 1.24 2.30
C GLN A 4 -1.46 1.82 1.35
N VAL A 5 -0.69 0.97 0.66
CA VAL A 5 0.43 1.42 -0.17
C VAL A 5 -0.06 2.19 -1.39
N ASP A 6 -0.88 1.60 -2.23
CA ASP A 6 -1.21 2.19 -3.52
C ASP A 6 -2.64 1.90 -4.02
N SER A 7 -3.50 1.27 -3.25
CA SER A 7 -4.85 0.94 -3.72
C SER A 7 -5.69 2.15 -4.13
N SER A 8 -5.39 3.33 -3.59
CA SER A 8 -6.06 4.59 -3.94
C SER A 8 -5.45 5.31 -5.13
N VAL A 9 -4.26 4.89 -5.58
CA VAL A 9 -3.50 5.57 -6.64
C VAL A 9 -3.92 5.05 -8.01
N GLY A 10 -4.07 5.95 -8.98
CA GLY A 10 -4.39 5.62 -10.36
C GLY A 10 -5.88 5.66 -10.71
N GLY A 11 -6.76 5.82 -9.73
CA GLY A 11 -8.19 5.97 -9.96
C GLY A 11 -8.90 4.71 -10.49
N LYS A 12 -8.28 3.55 -10.39
CA LYS A 12 -8.87 2.28 -10.78
C LYS A 12 -9.77 1.77 -9.66
N THR A 13 -11.09 1.84 -9.87
CA THR A 13 -12.09 1.37 -8.92
C THR A 13 -12.96 0.32 -9.56
N ALA A 14 -13.04 -0.87 -8.96
CA ALA A 14 -13.88 -1.94 -9.48
C ALA A 14 -14.19 -2.97 -8.38
N VAL A 15 -15.27 -3.71 -8.58
CA VAL A 15 -15.66 -4.83 -7.74
C VAL A 15 -15.71 -6.11 -8.56
N ASP A 16 -15.51 -7.23 -7.89
CA ASP A 16 -15.60 -8.54 -8.51
C ASP A 16 -17.05 -8.96 -8.68
N LEU A 17 -17.32 -9.60 -9.79
CA LEU A 17 -18.62 -10.21 -10.08
C LEU A 17 -18.46 -11.72 -10.20
N PRO A 18 -19.57 -12.50 -10.14
CA PRO A 18 -19.49 -13.95 -10.37
C PRO A 18 -18.88 -14.32 -11.71
N GLN A 19 -18.97 -13.44 -12.71
CA GLN A 19 -18.45 -13.65 -14.06
C GLN A 19 -16.94 -13.39 -14.19
N GLY A 20 -16.32 -12.72 -13.21
CA GLY A 20 -14.89 -12.43 -13.24
C GLY A 20 -14.48 -11.31 -12.30
N LYS A 21 -13.16 -11.08 -12.27
CA LYS A 21 -12.51 -10.11 -11.40
C LYS A 21 -12.51 -8.71 -12.02
N ASN A 22 -12.78 -7.68 -11.21
CA ASN A 22 -12.71 -6.26 -11.60
C ASN A 22 -13.61 -5.88 -12.79
N LEU A 23 -14.80 -6.49 -12.90
CA LEU A 23 -15.68 -6.29 -14.05
C LEU A 23 -16.62 -5.09 -13.92
N CYS A 24 -16.92 -4.62 -12.72
CA CYS A 24 -17.83 -3.51 -12.50
C CYS A 24 -17.12 -2.38 -11.78
N GLY A 25 -16.87 -1.28 -12.47
CA GLY A 25 -16.18 -0.14 -11.91
C GLY A 25 -16.00 1.00 -12.90
N ALA A 26 -15.25 2.01 -12.50
CA ALA A 26 -14.94 3.19 -13.30
C ALA A 26 -13.56 3.75 -12.93
N PHE A 27 -13.00 4.57 -13.80
CA PHE A 27 -11.84 5.38 -13.44
C PHE A 27 -12.29 6.60 -12.63
N HIS A 28 -11.92 6.63 -11.36
CA HIS A 28 -12.33 7.71 -10.45
C HIS A 28 -11.28 7.92 -9.37
N GLN A 29 -10.70 9.12 -9.32
CA GLN A 29 -9.72 9.48 -8.30
C GLN A 29 -10.43 9.76 -6.96
N PRO A 30 -9.85 9.38 -5.83
CA PRO A 30 -10.41 9.68 -4.53
C PRO A 30 -10.36 11.19 -4.23
N ALA A 31 -11.38 11.68 -3.54
CA ALA A 31 -11.40 13.07 -3.04
C ALA A 31 -10.48 13.24 -1.82
N ILE A 32 -10.33 12.19 -1.02
CA ILE A 32 -9.47 12.16 0.15
C ILE A 32 -9.01 10.73 0.38
N VAL A 33 -7.80 10.55 0.89
CA VAL A 33 -7.25 9.24 1.30
C VAL A 33 -6.95 9.30 2.79
N ILE A 34 -7.51 8.38 3.56
CA ILE A 34 -7.28 8.24 4.99
C ILE A 34 -6.47 6.98 5.21
N ILE A 35 -5.29 7.11 5.83
CA ILE A 35 -4.40 6.01 6.14
C ILE A 35 -4.17 5.98 7.65
N ASP A 36 -4.46 4.82 8.27
CA ASP A 36 -4.21 4.60 9.69
C ASP A 36 -3.25 3.42 9.88
N PRO A 37 -1.96 3.66 10.14
CA PRO A 37 -0.98 2.60 10.35
C PRO A 37 -1.25 1.73 11.58
N ASP A 38 -2.00 2.19 12.56
CA ASP A 38 -2.30 1.43 13.79
C ASP A 38 -3.08 0.15 13.49
N VAL A 39 -3.88 0.13 12.42
CA VAL A 39 -4.63 -1.06 12.02
C VAL A 39 -3.73 -2.21 11.55
N LEU A 40 -2.46 -1.95 11.26
CA LEU A 40 -1.48 -2.98 10.90
C LEU A 40 -1.19 -3.94 12.05
N SER A 41 -1.49 -3.56 13.30
CA SER A 41 -1.31 -4.41 14.47
C SER A 41 -2.10 -5.72 14.41
N THR A 42 -3.20 -5.76 13.67
CA THR A 42 -4.04 -6.95 13.49
C THR A 42 -3.69 -7.76 12.24
N LEU A 43 -2.74 -7.30 11.43
CA LEU A 43 -2.34 -7.96 10.20
C LEU A 43 -1.36 -9.09 10.50
N SER A 44 -1.56 -10.26 9.89
CA SER A 44 -0.60 -11.38 10.01
C SER A 44 0.72 -11.07 9.31
N GLU A 45 1.81 -11.69 9.77
CA GLU A 45 3.14 -11.50 9.18
C GLU A 45 3.18 -11.83 7.68
N HIS A 46 2.43 -12.86 7.25
CA HIS A 46 2.35 -13.25 5.85
C HIS A 46 1.78 -12.13 4.98
N PHE A 47 0.66 -11.55 5.36
CA PHE A 47 0.05 -10.44 4.61
C PHE A 47 0.86 -9.15 4.73
N PHE A 48 1.55 -8.95 5.83
CA PHE A 48 2.48 -7.83 5.98
C PHE A 48 3.64 -7.95 4.99
N SER A 49 4.24 -9.14 4.87
CA SER A 49 5.29 -9.42 3.89
C SER A 49 4.86 -9.19 2.45
N ASP A 50 3.64 -9.60 2.10
CA ASP A 50 3.09 -9.37 0.76
C ASP A 50 3.01 -7.87 0.44
N GLY A 51 2.54 -7.07 1.39
CA GLY A 51 2.47 -5.62 1.24
C GLY A 51 3.84 -4.96 1.14
N MET A 52 4.83 -5.49 1.85
CA MET A 52 6.20 -4.98 1.82
C MET A 52 6.84 -5.07 0.44
N GLY A 53 6.45 -6.04 -0.39
CA GLY A 53 6.92 -6.13 -1.78
C GLY A 53 6.64 -4.85 -2.58
N GLU A 54 5.44 -4.29 -2.44
CA GLU A 54 5.08 -3.03 -3.09
C GLU A 54 5.82 -1.83 -2.50
N VAL A 55 6.02 -1.80 -1.18
CA VAL A 55 6.80 -0.73 -0.53
C VAL A 55 8.24 -0.73 -1.03
N ILE A 56 8.88 -1.90 -1.10
CA ILE A 56 10.24 -2.05 -1.62
C ILE A 56 10.31 -1.62 -3.08
N LYS A 57 9.33 -1.96 -3.89
CA LYS A 57 9.24 -1.50 -5.28
C LYS A 57 9.35 0.01 -5.38
N TYR A 58 8.60 0.76 -4.59
CA TYR A 58 8.66 2.23 -4.60
C TYR A 58 10.01 2.77 -4.12
N GLY A 59 10.64 2.12 -3.16
CA GLY A 59 12.01 2.43 -2.75
C GLY A 59 13.00 2.29 -3.92
N CYS A 60 12.88 1.21 -4.70
CA CYS A 60 13.78 0.94 -5.81
C CYS A 60 13.59 1.89 -7.00
N ILE A 61 12.33 2.24 -7.32
CA ILE A 61 12.05 2.99 -8.56
C ILE A 61 12.01 4.49 -8.40
N LYS A 62 11.79 5.01 -7.17
CA LYS A 62 11.53 6.45 -7.02
C LYS A 62 12.14 7.10 -5.79
N SER A 63 12.35 6.41 -4.71
CA SER A 63 12.77 7.02 -3.44
C SER A 63 13.94 6.30 -2.80
N ALA A 64 15.15 6.80 -3.01
CA ALA A 64 16.35 6.27 -2.37
C ALA A 64 16.28 6.40 -0.84
N SER A 65 15.70 7.48 -0.32
CA SER A 65 15.53 7.67 1.13
C SER A 65 14.57 6.67 1.75
N LEU A 66 13.50 6.29 1.04
CA LEU A 66 12.62 5.20 1.48
C LEU A 66 13.38 3.87 1.49
N PHE A 67 14.17 3.59 0.46
CA PHE A 67 14.95 2.36 0.38
C PHE A 67 15.96 2.24 1.54
N GLU A 68 16.67 3.32 1.87
CA GLU A 68 17.58 3.37 3.02
C GLU A 68 16.84 3.14 4.35
N LEU A 69 15.64 3.70 4.50
CA LEU A 69 14.79 3.47 5.66
C LEU A 69 14.41 2.00 5.80
N LEU A 70 14.06 1.34 4.71
CA LEU A 70 13.70 -0.08 4.68
C LEU A 70 14.90 -0.99 5.01
N GLU A 71 16.10 -0.64 4.57
CA GLU A 71 17.32 -1.38 4.90
C GLU A 71 17.63 -1.39 6.40
N LYS A 72 17.25 -0.35 7.13
CA LYS A 72 17.42 -0.28 8.58
C LYS A 72 16.52 -1.25 9.35
N GLY A 73 15.44 -1.75 8.73
CA GLY A 73 14.59 -2.79 9.28
C GLY A 73 13.82 -2.44 10.55
N ASN A 74 13.61 -1.15 10.84
CA ASN A 74 12.94 -0.71 12.05
C ASN A 74 11.43 -0.55 11.83
N ILE A 75 10.64 -1.45 12.44
CA ILE A 75 9.17 -1.50 12.32
C ILE A 75 8.49 -0.27 12.95
N GLU A 76 9.11 0.38 13.93
CA GLU A 76 8.57 1.60 14.56
C GLU A 76 8.51 2.80 13.59
N GLU A 77 9.10 2.67 12.42
CA GLU A 77 9.10 3.70 11.39
C GLU A 77 7.96 3.56 10.37
N ASN A 78 6.97 2.69 10.59
CA ASN A 78 5.80 2.54 9.70
C ASN A 78 5.08 3.88 9.46
N TYR A 79 4.99 4.73 10.48
CA TYR A 79 4.43 6.08 10.35
C TYR A 79 5.24 6.97 9.42
N ARG A 80 6.56 6.82 9.42
CA ARG A 80 7.44 7.60 8.55
C ARG A 80 7.33 7.15 7.10
N MET A 81 7.08 5.86 6.85
CA MET A 81 6.87 5.35 5.49
C MET A 81 5.67 6.01 4.80
N CYS A 82 4.65 6.38 5.55
CA CYS A 82 3.48 7.08 5.00
C CYS A 82 3.76 8.50 4.47
N GLN A 83 4.95 9.04 4.76
CA GLN A 83 5.37 10.37 4.31
C GLN A 83 6.12 10.36 2.97
N TYR A 84 6.42 9.19 2.45
CA TYR A 84 7.13 8.99 1.19
C TYR A 84 6.17 8.61 0.06
#